data_924859f3536f3ec5345bf33d55459f0b
#
_entry.id   924859f3536f3ec5345bf33d55459f0b
#
_cell.length_a   1.000
_cell.length_b   1.000
_cell.length_c   1.000
_cell.angle_alpha   90.00
_cell.angle_beta   90.00
_cell.angle_gamma   90.00
#
_symmetry.space_group_name_H-M   'P 1'
#
loop_
_entity.id
_entity.type
_entity.pdbx_description
1 polymer ?
#
loop_
_entity_poly.entity_id
_entity_poly.type
_entity_poly.pdbx_seq_one_letter_code
_entity_poly.pdbx_strand_id
1 'polypeptide(L)'
;MRPPDSISALRAMTFGLLGAAFVAAGTLYGCLGVSIRGAASSWAFLPIGVVCLLIGLVCALAVRRRRGRERRLQATGVAVPGTIVQVRRHSFIRWERESFSSWPGQGSPWSVRCTYEYGGRTYGVDSGLLWKEPAPGLQHPTVYVDPGRPKRACVDPDTIVLLA
;
A
#
# COMPACT_ATOMS: atom_id res chain seq x y z
N MET A 1 -4.58 12.95 -7.61
CA MET A 1 -4.32 11.48 -7.45
C MET A 1 -4.78 11.06 -6.07
N ARG A 2 -5.44 9.89 -5.94
CA ARG A 2 -5.78 9.36 -4.61
C ARG A 2 -4.53 8.73 -3.98
N PRO A 3 -4.31 8.89 -2.66
CA PRO A 3 -3.17 8.29 -1.99
C PRO A 3 -3.27 6.76 -2.00
N PRO A 4 -2.14 6.04 -1.98
CA PRO A 4 -2.13 4.58 -2.00
C PRO A 4 -2.68 3.99 -0.71
N ASP A 5 -3.57 3.01 -0.82
CA ASP A 5 -4.23 2.34 0.32
C ASP A 5 -3.34 1.28 0.98
N SER A 6 -2.19 0.97 0.39
CA SER A 6 -1.29 -0.08 0.89
C SER A 6 0.17 0.16 0.49
N ILE A 7 1.10 -0.37 1.28
CA ILE A 7 2.54 -0.34 0.97
C ILE A 7 2.83 -1.00 -0.38
N SER A 8 2.10 -2.04 -0.74
CA SER A 8 2.25 -2.70 -2.05
C SER A 8 1.83 -1.79 -3.20
N ALA A 9 0.80 -0.95 -3.02
CA ALA A 9 0.39 0.03 -4.03
C ALA A 9 1.44 1.13 -4.21
N LEU A 10 2.04 1.59 -3.09
CA LEU A 10 3.14 2.53 -3.14
C LEU A 10 4.34 1.96 -3.91
N ARG A 11 4.75 0.72 -3.58
CA ARG A 11 5.83 0.02 -4.29
C ARG A 11 5.53 -0.15 -5.78
N ALA A 12 4.32 -0.54 -6.15
CA ALA A 12 3.91 -0.68 -7.55
C ALA A 12 4.07 0.65 -8.31
N MET A 13 3.70 1.75 -7.69
CA MET A 13 3.79 3.08 -8.28
C MET A 13 5.25 3.54 -8.43
N THR A 14 6.09 3.39 -7.38
CA THR A 14 7.51 3.77 -7.43
C THR A 14 8.29 2.96 -8.45
N PHE A 15 8.19 1.62 -8.42
CA PHE A 15 8.90 0.77 -9.38
C PHE A 15 8.36 0.94 -10.80
N GLY A 16 7.07 1.20 -10.98
CA GLY A 16 6.48 1.50 -12.28
C GLY A 16 7.03 2.80 -12.89
N LEU A 17 7.04 3.88 -12.12
CA LEU A 17 7.57 5.17 -12.56
C LEU A 17 9.08 5.11 -12.82
N LEU A 18 9.84 4.51 -11.90
CA LEU A 18 11.28 4.35 -12.04
C LEU A 18 11.62 3.50 -13.27
N GLY A 19 10.93 2.39 -13.46
CA GLY A 19 11.12 1.52 -14.61
C GLY A 19 10.81 2.24 -15.93
N ALA A 20 9.71 2.98 -15.99
CA ALA A 20 9.36 3.78 -17.18
C ALA A 20 10.43 4.85 -17.48
N ALA A 21 10.94 5.52 -16.45
CA ALA A 21 12.01 6.52 -16.62
C ALA A 21 13.32 5.91 -17.15
N PHE A 22 13.71 4.74 -16.61
CA PHE A 22 14.92 4.04 -17.10
C PHE A 22 14.77 3.49 -18.53
N VAL A 23 13.59 2.97 -18.89
CA VAL A 23 13.32 2.54 -20.26
C VAL A 23 13.35 3.73 -21.21
N ALA A 24 12.68 4.83 -20.85
CA ALA A 24 12.68 6.04 -21.67
C ALA A 24 14.11 6.61 -21.85
N ALA A 25 14.89 6.71 -20.76
CA ALA A 25 16.28 7.15 -20.82
C ALA A 25 17.13 6.18 -21.66
N GLY A 26 17.01 4.86 -21.45
CA GLY A 26 17.77 3.87 -22.21
C GLY A 26 17.48 3.88 -23.70
N THR A 27 16.21 4.04 -24.10
CA THR A 27 15.82 4.18 -25.51
C THR A 27 16.35 5.49 -26.13
N LEU A 28 16.21 6.60 -25.39
CA LEU A 28 16.66 7.91 -25.87
C LEU A 28 18.18 7.92 -26.10
N TYR A 29 18.96 7.51 -25.10
CA TYR A 29 20.42 7.46 -25.20
C TYR A 29 20.92 6.43 -26.24
N GLY A 30 20.22 5.28 -26.33
CA GLY A 30 20.53 4.27 -27.34
C GLY A 30 20.28 4.76 -28.76
N CYS A 31 19.17 5.46 -29.01
CA CYS A 31 18.85 6.01 -30.34
C CYS A 31 19.74 7.20 -30.73
N LEU A 32 20.13 8.04 -29.77
CA LEU A 32 20.98 9.20 -30.02
C LEU A 32 22.47 8.84 -30.10
N GLY A 33 22.85 7.59 -29.82
CA GLY A 33 24.26 7.15 -29.82
C GLY A 33 25.15 7.85 -28.80
N VAL A 34 24.55 8.47 -27.76
CA VAL A 34 25.28 9.20 -26.72
C VAL A 34 25.95 8.19 -25.78
N SER A 35 27.30 8.17 -25.80
CA SER A 35 28.07 7.38 -24.83
C SER A 35 28.15 8.12 -23.50
N ILE A 36 27.62 7.51 -22.43
CA ILE A 36 27.78 8.07 -21.08
C ILE A 36 29.13 7.61 -20.52
N ARG A 37 29.98 8.56 -20.10
CA ARG A 37 31.25 8.24 -19.45
C ARG A 37 31.06 7.30 -18.28
N GLY A 38 31.65 6.09 -18.35
CA GLY A 38 31.58 5.08 -17.31
C GLY A 38 30.52 4.03 -17.51
N ALA A 39 29.62 4.15 -18.50
CA ALA A 39 28.67 3.07 -18.86
C ALA A 39 29.26 2.22 -20.00
N ALA A 40 29.24 0.90 -19.83
CA ALA A 40 29.76 -0.04 -20.82
C ALA A 40 28.97 -0.02 -22.15
N SER A 41 27.72 0.49 -22.12
CA SER A 41 26.86 0.65 -23.30
C SER A 41 25.74 1.62 -23.00
N SER A 42 25.32 2.42 -23.99
CA SER A 42 24.15 3.30 -23.92
C SER A 42 22.84 2.53 -23.59
N TRP A 43 22.81 1.23 -23.91
CA TRP A 43 21.68 0.34 -23.67
C TRP A 43 21.61 -0.24 -22.26
N ALA A 44 22.60 0.04 -21.38
CA ALA A 44 22.68 -0.54 -20.03
C ALA A 44 21.47 -0.21 -19.14
N PHE A 45 20.80 0.92 -19.39
CA PHE A 45 19.60 1.32 -18.63
C PHE A 45 18.34 0.52 -18.98
N LEU A 46 18.28 -0.07 -20.17
CA LEU A 46 17.11 -0.84 -20.63
C LEU A 46 16.83 -2.08 -19.75
N PRO A 47 17.80 -2.98 -19.49
CA PRO A 47 17.52 -4.15 -18.65
C PRO A 47 17.12 -3.76 -17.23
N ILE A 48 17.70 -2.70 -16.66
CA ILE A 48 17.34 -2.20 -15.34
C ILE A 48 15.88 -1.71 -15.34
N GLY A 49 15.51 -0.93 -16.34
CA GLY A 49 14.16 -0.43 -16.51
C GLY A 49 13.13 -1.55 -16.66
N VAL A 50 13.44 -2.58 -17.45
CA VAL A 50 12.57 -3.75 -17.63
C VAL A 50 12.38 -4.52 -16.32
N VAL A 51 13.44 -4.75 -15.56
CA VAL A 51 13.35 -5.43 -14.24
C VAL A 51 12.47 -4.62 -13.28
N CYS A 52 12.66 -3.31 -13.21
CA CYS A 52 11.83 -2.43 -12.38
C CYS A 52 10.35 -2.48 -12.80
N LEU A 53 10.05 -2.47 -14.11
CA LEU A 53 8.69 -2.60 -14.63
C LEU A 53 8.06 -3.93 -14.26
N LEU A 54 8.80 -5.04 -14.36
CA LEU A 54 8.31 -6.36 -13.97
C LEU A 54 7.98 -6.41 -12.47
N ILE A 55 8.85 -5.88 -11.61
CA ILE A 55 8.59 -5.77 -10.17
C ILE A 55 7.32 -4.92 -9.92
N GLY A 56 7.21 -3.77 -10.59
CA GLY A 56 6.04 -2.90 -10.52
C GLY A 56 4.76 -3.63 -10.92
N LEU A 57 4.80 -4.39 -12.01
CA LEU A 57 3.67 -5.19 -12.50
C LEU A 57 3.24 -6.26 -11.50
N VAL A 58 4.19 -7.03 -10.95
CA VAL A 58 3.90 -8.06 -9.93
C VAL A 58 3.24 -7.42 -8.70
N CYS A 59 3.78 -6.28 -8.23
CA CYS A 59 3.18 -5.55 -7.12
C CYS A 59 1.76 -5.03 -7.46
N ALA A 60 1.54 -4.52 -8.66
CA ALA A 60 0.22 -4.06 -9.10
C ALA A 60 -0.81 -5.20 -9.16
N LEU A 61 -0.41 -6.35 -9.68
CA LEU A 61 -1.26 -7.55 -9.70
C LEU A 61 -1.59 -8.04 -8.28
N ALA A 62 -0.62 -8.01 -7.36
CA ALA A 62 -0.84 -8.36 -5.96
C ALA A 62 -1.87 -7.41 -5.29
N VAL A 63 -1.75 -6.10 -5.54
CA VAL A 63 -2.72 -5.10 -5.06
C VAL A 63 -4.11 -5.35 -5.63
N ARG A 64 -4.20 -5.60 -6.94
CA ARG A 64 -5.49 -5.88 -7.61
C ARG A 64 -6.16 -7.12 -7.03
N ARG A 65 -5.39 -8.20 -6.80
CA ARG A 65 -5.89 -9.43 -6.16
C ARG A 65 -6.34 -9.20 -4.72
N ARG A 66 -5.58 -8.40 -3.96
CA ARG A 66 -5.92 -8.04 -2.58
C ARG A 66 -7.23 -7.26 -2.53
N ARG A 67 -7.38 -6.19 -3.29
CA ARG A 67 -8.62 -5.39 -3.37
C ARG A 67 -9.82 -6.23 -3.81
N GLY A 68 -9.63 -7.15 -4.77
CA GLY A 68 -10.68 -8.08 -5.17
C GLY A 68 -11.14 -9.00 -4.04
N ARG A 69 -10.21 -9.46 -3.19
CA ARG A 69 -10.56 -10.25 -1.99
C ARG A 69 -11.28 -9.40 -0.94
N GLU A 70 -10.79 -8.22 -0.65
CA GLU A 70 -11.39 -7.31 0.34
C GLU A 70 -12.83 -6.97 -0.04
N ARG A 71 -13.08 -6.61 -1.31
CA ARG A 71 -14.44 -6.39 -1.82
C ARG A 71 -15.34 -7.61 -1.71
N ARG A 72 -14.82 -8.81 -1.99
CA ARG A 72 -15.58 -10.05 -1.82
C ARG A 72 -15.91 -10.30 -0.35
N LEU A 73 -14.96 -10.10 0.56
CA LEU A 73 -15.18 -10.24 1.99
C LEU A 73 -16.20 -9.23 2.51
N GLN A 74 -16.18 -7.99 2.04
CA GLN A 74 -17.22 -7.00 2.38
C GLN A 74 -18.60 -7.38 1.87
N ALA A 75 -18.70 -8.07 0.72
CA ALA A 75 -19.97 -8.49 0.14
C ALA A 75 -20.55 -9.80 0.72
N THR A 76 -19.68 -10.75 1.10
CA THR A 76 -20.10 -12.11 1.48
C THR A 76 -19.57 -12.56 2.85
N GLY A 77 -18.72 -11.80 3.49
CA GLY A 77 -18.14 -12.10 4.80
C GLY A 77 -19.13 -11.85 5.95
N VAL A 78 -18.86 -12.48 7.07
CA VAL A 78 -19.59 -12.23 8.31
C VAL A 78 -18.97 -11.02 9.00
N ALA A 79 -19.80 -10.02 9.28
CA ALA A 79 -19.40 -8.84 10.04
C ALA A 79 -19.28 -9.18 11.53
N VAL A 80 -18.11 -8.96 12.12
CA VAL A 80 -17.86 -9.14 13.55
C VAL A 80 -17.24 -7.87 14.13
N PRO A 81 -17.51 -7.53 15.39
CA PRO A 81 -16.84 -6.41 16.03
C PRO A 81 -15.37 -6.75 16.28
N GLY A 82 -14.47 -5.87 15.87
CA GLY A 82 -13.05 -5.93 16.20
C GLY A 82 -12.71 -5.01 17.36
N THR A 83 -11.52 -5.18 17.94
CA THR A 83 -10.97 -4.27 18.93
C THR A 83 -9.58 -3.82 18.47
N ILE A 84 -9.33 -2.52 18.50
CA ILE A 84 -8.03 -1.96 18.14
C ILE A 84 -7.04 -2.27 19.27
N VAL A 85 -5.97 -2.99 18.95
CA VAL A 85 -4.90 -3.33 19.91
C VAL A 85 -3.63 -2.53 19.69
N GLN A 86 -3.38 -2.09 18.47
CA GLN A 86 -2.17 -1.34 18.14
C GLN A 86 -2.42 -0.34 17.03
N VAL A 87 -1.93 0.86 17.22
CA VAL A 87 -1.87 1.91 16.20
C VAL A 87 -0.39 2.14 15.87
N ARG A 88 -0.02 2.09 14.60
CA ARG A 88 1.35 2.29 14.14
C ARG A 88 1.41 3.40 13.10
N ARG A 89 2.31 4.35 13.31
CA ARG A 89 2.60 5.40 12.34
C ARG A 89 3.78 5.00 11.45
N HIS A 90 3.64 5.18 10.14
CA HIS A 90 4.67 4.88 9.16
C HIS A 90 5.42 6.16 8.74
N SER A 91 6.28 6.67 9.62
CA SER A 91 7.01 7.94 9.44
C SER A 91 7.91 8.00 8.20
N PHE A 92 8.33 6.84 7.66
CA PHE A 92 9.14 6.75 6.44
C PHE A 92 8.32 6.90 5.15
N ILE A 93 6.98 6.82 5.22
CA ILE A 93 6.10 6.97 4.07
C ILE A 93 5.50 8.36 4.15
N ARG A 94 5.72 9.14 3.10
CA ARG A 94 5.21 10.50 2.98
C ARG A 94 4.40 10.62 1.69
N TRP A 95 3.20 11.17 1.78
CA TRP A 95 2.38 11.49 0.63
C TRP A 95 1.89 12.91 0.80
N GLU A 96 2.55 13.82 0.14
CA GLU A 96 2.21 15.23 0.27
C GLU A 96 1.83 15.80 -1.09
N ARG A 97 0.75 16.54 -1.12
CA ARG A 97 0.23 17.15 -2.33
C ARG A 97 0.72 18.58 -2.51
N GLU A 98 1.14 19.22 -1.44
CA GLU A 98 1.55 20.63 -1.43
C GLU A 98 2.63 20.88 -0.38
N SER A 99 3.73 21.51 -0.83
CA SER A 99 4.76 22.17 -0.03
C SER A 99 5.85 21.32 0.63
N PHE A 100 7.08 21.67 0.28
CA PHE A 100 8.34 21.18 0.90
C PHE A 100 8.52 21.64 2.37
N SER A 101 7.54 22.32 2.96
CA SER A 101 7.61 23.05 4.21
C SER A 101 7.06 22.31 5.45
N SER A 102 6.57 21.09 5.30
CA SER A 102 5.95 20.40 6.43
C SER A 102 6.93 19.57 7.26
N TRP A 103 6.73 19.62 8.58
CA TRP A 103 7.55 18.91 9.58
C TRP A 103 7.55 17.39 9.37
N PRO A 104 8.64 16.69 9.75
CA PRO A 104 8.69 15.23 9.68
C PRO A 104 7.50 14.59 10.39
N GLY A 105 6.72 13.80 9.64
CA GLY A 105 5.57 13.08 10.16
C GLY A 105 4.21 13.66 9.77
N GLN A 106 4.07 14.89 9.31
CA GLN A 106 2.87 15.35 8.63
C GLN A 106 2.72 14.58 7.31
N GLY A 107 1.50 14.13 6.98
CA GLY A 107 1.25 13.34 5.78
C GLY A 107 1.75 11.89 5.80
N SER A 108 2.19 11.37 6.96
CA SER A 108 2.56 9.96 7.10
C SER A 108 1.34 9.11 7.42
N PRO A 109 1.16 7.96 6.75
CA PRO A 109 0.01 7.10 6.99
C PRO A 109 0.12 6.31 8.29
N TRP A 110 -1.03 5.96 8.81
CA TRP A 110 -1.21 5.12 9.98
C TRP A 110 -1.67 3.74 9.55
N SER A 111 -1.42 2.73 10.34
CA SER A 111 -2.05 1.42 10.26
C SER A 111 -2.53 0.99 11.62
N VAL A 112 -3.64 0.29 11.63
CA VAL A 112 -4.30 -0.18 12.84
C VAL A 112 -4.31 -1.69 12.82
N ARG A 113 -3.91 -2.31 13.93
CA ARG A 113 -4.06 -3.74 14.14
C ARG A 113 -5.28 -3.97 15.02
N CYS A 114 -6.21 -4.76 14.50
CA CYS A 114 -7.44 -5.15 15.20
C CYS A 114 -7.38 -6.63 15.56
N THR A 115 -7.94 -6.98 16.71
CA THR A 115 -8.27 -8.36 17.07
C THR A 115 -9.77 -8.56 17.02
N TYR A 116 -10.21 -9.74 16.66
CA TYR A 116 -11.61 -10.14 16.61
C TYR A 116 -11.76 -11.59 17.03
N GLU A 117 -12.93 -11.94 17.53
CA GLU A 117 -13.28 -13.29 17.92
C GLU A 117 -14.22 -13.92 16.90
N TYR A 118 -13.89 -15.15 16.50
CA TYR A 118 -14.72 -15.94 15.62
C TYR A 118 -14.62 -17.42 15.96
N GLY A 119 -15.76 -18.07 16.22
CA GLY A 119 -15.80 -19.49 16.60
C GLY A 119 -15.02 -19.80 17.88
N GLY A 120 -15.04 -18.91 18.87
CA GLY A 120 -14.33 -19.08 20.15
C GLY A 120 -12.81 -18.95 20.07
N ARG A 121 -12.28 -18.40 18.97
CA ARG A 121 -10.83 -18.12 18.80
C ARG A 121 -10.61 -16.68 18.43
N THR A 122 -9.53 -16.12 18.99
CA THR A 122 -9.09 -14.76 18.69
C THR A 122 -8.14 -14.73 17.50
N TYR A 123 -8.39 -13.83 16.56
CA TYR A 123 -7.58 -13.61 15.37
C TYR A 123 -7.16 -12.14 15.29
N GLY A 124 -6.05 -11.88 14.60
CA GLY A 124 -5.57 -10.52 14.33
C GLY A 124 -5.62 -10.18 12.84
N VAL A 125 -5.95 -8.94 12.54
CA VAL A 125 -5.96 -8.39 11.18
C VAL A 125 -5.39 -6.97 11.20
N ASP A 126 -4.59 -6.64 10.18
CA ASP A 126 -4.05 -5.30 10.00
C ASP A 126 -4.93 -4.53 8.99
N SER A 127 -5.24 -3.27 9.31
CA SER A 127 -5.93 -2.39 8.36
C SER A 127 -5.02 -2.02 7.17
N GLY A 128 -5.60 -1.45 6.13
CA GLY A 128 -4.85 -0.72 5.12
C GLY A 128 -4.16 0.52 5.70
N LEU A 129 -3.55 1.33 4.82
CA LEU A 129 -2.98 2.61 5.21
C LEU A 129 -4.10 3.65 5.39
N LEU A 130 -4.13 4.27 6.55
CA LEU A 130 -5.02 5.37 6.90
C LEU A 130 -4.22 6.67 6.80
N TRP A 131 -4.75 7.65 6.08
CA TRP A 131 -4.07 8.93 5.86
C TRP A 131 -4.48 10.01 6.86
N LYS A 132 -5.38 9.68 7.75
CA LYS A 132 -5.74 10.47 8.93
C LYS A 132 -5.40 9.68 10.19
N GLU A 133 -5.15 10.40 11.28
CA GLU A 133 -4.86 9.79 12.56
C GLU A 133 -6.13 9.13 13.14
N PRO A 134 -6.07 7.87 13.58
CA PRO A 134 -7.17 7.25 14.31
C PRO A 134 -7.41 8.00 15.64
N ALA A 135 -8.67 8.26 15.97
CA ALA A 135 -9.02 8.90 17.22
C ALA A 135 -8.57 8.01 18.41
N PRO A 136 -8.04 8.62 19.49
CA PRO A 136 -7.67 7.87 20.67
C PRO A 136 -8.90 7.27 21.37
N GLY A 137 -8.73 6.11 21.99
CA GLY A 137 -9.78 5.43 22.74
C GLY A 137 -10.10 4.04 22.21
N LEU A 138 -10.94 3.33 22.95
CA LEU A 138 -11.43 2.02 22.56
C LEU A 138 -12.39 2.18 21.38
N GLN A 139 -12.00 1.66 20.23
CA GLN A 139 -12.83 1.62 19.04
C GLN A 139 -13.11 0.16 18.67
N HIS A 140 -14.31 -0.08 18.16
CA HIS A 140 -14.77 -1.38 17.71
C HIS A 140 -15.08 -1.35 16.20
N PRO A 141 -14.04 -1.29 15.35
CA PRO A 141 -14.25 -1.30 13.91
C PRO A 141 -14.87 -2.62 13.45
N THR A 142 -15.66 -2.56 12.39
CA THR A 142 -16.23 -3.76 11.78
C THR A 142 -15.15 -4.53 11.02
N VAL A 143 -15.09 -5.83 11.27
CA VAL A 143 -14.19 -6.76 10.60
C VAL A 143 -15.03 -7.78 9.82
N TYR A 144 -14.81 -7.86 8.51
CA TYR A 144 -15.45 -8.87 7.66
C TYR A 144 -14.59 -10.13 7.62
N VAL A 145 -15.14 -11.26 8.02
CA VAL A 145 -14.45 -12.55 8.17
C VAL A 145 -14.99 -13.55 7.16
N ASP A 146 -14.08 -14.32 6.54
CA ASP A 146 -14.44 -15.47 5.72
C ASP A 146 -14.85 -16.64 6.63
N PRO A 147 -16.11 -17.10 6.64
CA PRO A 147 -16.54 -18.18 7.51
C PRO A 147 -15.82 -19.51 7.25
N GLY A 148 -15.38 -19.76 6.01
CA GLY A 148 -14.62 -20.96 5.65
C GLY A 148 -13.14 -20.87 6.03
N ARG A 149 -12.62 -19.66 6.22
CA ARG A 149 -11.21 -19.42 6.55
C ARG A 149 -11.07 -18.20 7.47
N PRO A 150 -11.31 -18.34 8.78
CA PRO A 150 -11.34 -17.22 9.72
C PRO A 150 -10.09 -16.34 9.75
N LYS A 151 -8.92 -16.87 9.40
CA LYS A 151 -7.68 -16.08 9.24
C LYS A 151 -7.74 -15.06 8.08
N ARG A 152 -8.73 -15.17 7.19
CA ARG A 152 -8.95 -14.22 6.11
C ARG A 152 -10.03 -13.24 6.52
N ALA A 153 -9.59 -12.06 6.89
CA ALA A 153 -10.47 -10.99 7.30
C ALA A 153 -9.98 -9.66 6.71
N CYS A 154 -10.87 -8.69 6.64
CA CYS A 154 -10.53 -7.31 6.34
C CYS A 154 -11.25 -6.38 7.31
N VAL A 155 -10.56 -5.33 7.71
CA VAL A 155 -11.13 -4.25 8.52
C VAL A 155 -11.82 -3.28 7.58
N ASP A 156 -13.01 -2.83 7.94
CA ASP A 156 -13.69 -1.76 7.24
C ASP A 156 -13.09 -0.41 7.67
N PRO A 157 -12.37 0.29 6.77
CA PRO A 157 -11.74 1.56 7.12
C PRO A 157 -12.75 2.65 7.47
N ASP A 158 -13.98 2.57 6.94
CA ASP A 158 -15.03 3.58 7.15
C ASP A 158 -15.62 3.50 8.56
N THR A 159 -15.40 2.40 9.27
CA THR A 159 -15.85 2.22 10.66
C THR A 159 -14.82 2.66 11.70
N ILE A 160 -13.63 3.06 11.27
CA ILE A 160 -12.59 3.60 12.15
C ILE A 160 -12.82 5.10 12.30
N VAL A 161 -13.01 5.56 13.54
CA VAL A 161 -13.13 6.99 13.82
C VAL A 161 -11.76 7.63 13.65
N LEU A 162 -11.69 8.61 12.75
CA LEU A 162 -10.47 9.36 12.44
C LEU A 162 -10.58 10.77 13.01
N LEU A 163 -9.46 11.33 13.44
CA LEU A 163 -9.40 12.75 13.83
C LEU A 163 -9.66 13.63 12.60
N ALA A 164 -10.39 14.70 12.80
CA ALA A 164 -10.81 15.64 11.75
C ALA A 164 -9.62 16.40 11.13
#